data_8ae5cce61742bd6c72618affa4759e03
#
_entry.id   8ae5cce61742bd6c72618affa4759e03
#
_cell.length_a   1.000
_cell.length_b   1.000
_cell.length_c   1.000
_cell.angle_alpha   90.00
_cell.angle_beta   90.00
_cell.angle_gamma   90.00
#
_symmetry.space_group_name_H-M   'P 1'
#
loop_
_entity.id
_entity.type
_entity.pdbx_description
1 polymer ?
#
loop_
_entity_poly.entity_id
_entity_poly.type
_entity_poly.pdbx_seq_one_letter_code
_entity_poly.pdbx_strand_id
1 'polypeptide(L)'
;MSTSIAQVVARPVAAAAAQRKAWGQRRQIQPSTAVLLVALWTASIANLPLWQALYALPELADGRGLAFRVTFCIVLAALHVLLLSLLAWRQTLKPVLTLFLLASPGGAYFMISYGVVIDRSMMLNVLLTDGAEARELLSLRLLAALTVLGVLPAAVLWRTRIAWPSAARQLRQNAIVFVAASA
;
A
#
# COMPACT_ATOMS: atom_id res chain seq x y z
N MET A 1 -39.25 -46.47 -5.19
CA MET A 1 -38.35 -45.50 -4.50
C MET A 1 -36.95 -45.87 -4.85
N SER A 2 -36.40 -45.34 -5.94
CA SER A 2 -34.98 -45.53 -6.33
C SER A 2 -34.32 -44.16 -6.44
N THR A 3 -33.77 -43.69 -5.35
CA THR A 3 -32.89 -42.55 -5.41
C THR A 3 -31.59 -43.03 -6.06
N SER A 4 -31.33 -42.62 -7.31
CA SER A 4 -30.16 -43.07 -8.07
C SER A 4 -28.88 -42.77 -7.28
N ILE A 5 -27.97 -43.74 -7.16
CA ILE A 5 -26.66 -43.61 -6.52
C ILE A 5 -25.89 -42.41 -7.07
N ALA A 6 -26.12 -42.05 -8.34
CA ALA A 6 -25.56 -40.85 -8.98
C ALA A 6 -25.97 -39.53 -8.27
N GLN A 7 -27.19 -39.42 -7.73
CA GLN A 7 -27.62 -38.23 -7.00
C GLN A 7 -27.01 -38.14 -5.60
N VAL A 8 -26.74 -39.27 -4.96
CA VAL A 8 -26.12 -39.31 -3.63
C VAL A 8 -24.67 -38.88 -3.68
N VAL A 9 -23.94 -39.24 -4.74
CA VAL A 9 -22.51 -38.83 -4.93
C VAL A 9 -22.38 -37.43 -5.51
N ALA A 10 -23.30 -37.00 -6.38
CA ALA A 10 -23.24 -35.67 -7.01
C ALA A 10 -23.43 -34.49 -6.02
N ARG A 11 -24.26 -34.66 -4.99
CA ARG A 11 -24.56 -33.64 -3.98
C ARG A 11 -23.34 -33.19 -3.19
N PRO A 12 -22.52 -34.06 -2.58
CA PRO A 12 -21.32 -33.60 -1.84
C PRO A 12 -20.25 -32.99 -2.73
N VAL A 13 -20.10 -33.45 -3.98
CA VAL A 13 -19.17 -32.88 -4.94
C VAL A 13 -19.59 -31.47 -5.35
N ALA A 14 -20.87 -31.26 -5.64
CA ALA A 14 -21.41 -29.93 -5.96
C ALA A 14 -21.31 -28.97 -4.76
N ALA A 15 -21.60 -29.46 -3.55
CA ALA A 15 -21.45 -28.67 -2.33
C ALA A 15 -19.98 -28.25 -2.07
N ALA A 16 -19.03 -29.18 -2.26
CA ALA A 16 -17.61 -28.88 -2.14
C ALA A 16 -17.11 -27.87 -3.20
N ALA A 17 -17.61 -27.97 -4.43
CA ALA A 17 -17.31 -27.03 -5.51
C ALA A 17 -17.90 -25.64 -5.21
N ALA A 18 -19.13 -25.55 -4.72
CA ALA A 18 -19.77 -24.31 -4.30
C ALA A 18 -19.04 -23.67 -3.12
N GLN A 19 -18.61 -24.48 -2.17
CA GLN A 19 -17.85 -24.02 -1.00
C GLN A 19 -16.45 -23.50 -1.40
N ARG A 20 -15.74 -24.15 -2.32
CA ARG A 20 -14.48 -23.65 -2.89
C ARG A 20 -14.67 -22.33 -3.64
N LYS A 21 -15.76 -22.19 -4.40
CA LYS A 21 -16.12 -20.96 -5.10
C LYS A 21 -16.42 -19.82 -4.12
N ALA A 22 -17.15 -20.09 -3.07
CA ALA A 22 -17.47 -19.13 -2.00
C ALA A 22 -16.20 -18.68 -1.24
N TRP A 23 -15.26 -19.59 -0.96
CA TRP A 23 -13.97 -19.25 -0.36
C TRP A 23 -13.10 -18.40 -1.28
N GLY A 24 -13.11 -18.67 -2.59
CA GLY A 24 -12.42 -17.86 -3.58
C GLY A 24 -12.96 -16.44 -3.69
N GLN A 25 -14.26 -16.25 -3.49
CA GLN A 25 -14.91 -14.93 -3.51
C GLN A 25 -14.66 -14.12 -2.22
N ARG A 26 -14.55 -14.77 -1.06
CA ARG A 26 -14.33 -14.10 0.23
C ARG A 26 -12.96 -13.40 0.37
N ARG A 27 -12.00 -13.70 -0.50
CA ARG A 27 -10.62 -13.13 -0.46
C ARG A 27 -10.36 -12.09 -1.54
N GLN A 28 -11.42 -11.58 -2.19
CA GLN A 28 -11.27 -10.51 -3.17
C GLN A 28 -11.46 -9.15 -2.48
N ILE A 29 -10.54 -8.22 -2.70
CA ILE A 29 -10.67 -6.84 -2.24
C ILE A 29 -10.96 -5.90 -3.42
N GLN A 30 -11.58 -4.77 -3.14
CA GLN A 30 -11.80 -3.74 -4.15
C GLN A 30 -10.49 -2.96 -4.42
N PRO A 31 -10.31 -2.39 -5.63
CA PRO A 31 -9.15 -1.55 -5.92
C PRO A 31 -8.97 -0.40 -4.93
N SER A 32 -10.07 0.28 -4.54
CA SER A 32 -10.07 1.35 -3.55
C SER A 32 -9.59 0.89 -2.17
N THR A 33 -9.95 -0.31 -1.76
CA THR A 33 -9.45 -0.90 -0.50
C THR A 33 -7.96 -1.17 -0.56
N ALA A 34 -7.43 -1.66 -1.69
CA ALA A 34 -6.01 -1.86 -1.87
C ALA A 34 -5.24 -0.53 -1.83
N VAL A 35 -5.75 0.51 -2.50
CA VAL A 35 -5.20 1.87 -2.45
C VAL A 35 -5.19 2.40 -1.02
N LEU A 36 -6.31 2.30 -0.30
CA LEU A 36 -6.42 2.78 1.08
C LEU A 36 -5.43 2.07 2.03
N LEU A 37 -5.33 0.74 1.94
CA LEU A 37 -4.42 -0.03 2.78
C LEU A 37 -2.95 0.33 2.53
N VAL A 38 -2.55 0.49 1.25
CA VAL A 38 -1.19 0.90 0.91
C VAL A 38 -0.94 2.35 1.31
N ALA A 39 -1.89 3.26 1.10
CA ALA A 39 -1.78 4.65 1.51
C ALA A 39 -1.59 4.78 3.03
N LEU A 40 -2.38 4.06 3.83
CA LEU A 40 -2.23 4.04 5.29
C LEU A 40 -0.90 3.44 5.71
N TRP A 41 -0.46 2.36 5.08
CA TRP A 41 0.83 1.72 5.35
C TRP A 41 1.99 2.67 5.08
N THR A 42 2.02 3.30 3.91
CA THR A 42 3.10 4.20 3.50
C THR A 42 3.07 5.52 4.26
N ALA A 43 1.90 6.06 4.59
CA ALA A 43 1.77 7.27 5.40
C ALA A 43 2.17 7.07 6.87
N SER A 44 2.01 5.85 7.40
CA SER A 44 2.29 5.56 8.82
C SER A 44 3.62 4.81 9.01
N ILE A 45 3.60 3.49 8.89
CA ILE A 45 4.70 2.58 9.28
C ILE A 45 5.93 2.76 8.40
N ALA A 46 5.75 2.94 7.09
CA ALA A 46 6.85 3.13 6.15
C ALA A 46 7.37 4.58 6.08
N ASN A 47 6.86 5.50 6.92
CA ASN A 47 7.29 6.90 6.99
C ASN A 47 7.72 7.29 8.40
N LEU A 48 8.43 6.41 9.06
CA LEU A 48 8.90 6.58 10.43
C LEU A 48 9.71 7.88 10.67
N PRO A 49 10.62 8.32 9.77
CA PRO A 49 11.39 9.55 9.99
C PRO A 49 10.53 10.79 10.12
N LEU A 50 9.45 10.89 9.34
CA LEU A 50 8.50 12.00 9.46
C LEU A 50 7.86 12.04 10.84
N TRP A 51 7.43 10.87 11.35
CA TRP A 51 6.83 10.77 12.67
C TRP A 51 7.82 11.08 13.78
N GLN A 52 9.07 10.61 13.67
CA GLN A 52 10.14 10.94 14.60
C GLN A 52 10.40 12.44 14.65
N ALA A 53 10.47 13.11 13.49
CA ALA A 53 10.64 14.56 13.40
C ALA A 53 9.46 15.32 14.07
N LEU A 54 8.21 14.89 13.83
CA LEU A 54 7.04 15.50 14.45
C LEU A 54 6.96 15.28 15.97
N TYR A 55 7.43 14.13 16.46
CA TYR A 55 7.48 13.88 17.90
C TYR A 55 8.62 14.63 18.61
N ALA A 56 9.67 15.02 17.88
CA ALA A 56 10.78 15.79 18.42
C ALA A 56 10.46 17.30 18.55
N LEU A 57 9.33 17.79 18.01
CA LEU A 57 8.94 19.19 18.12
C LEU A 57 8.33 19.50 19.49
N PRO A 58 8.96 20.37 20.31
CA PRO A 58 8.45 20.72 21.65
C PRO A 58 7.06 21.36 21.62
N GLU A 59 6.76 22.11 20.55
CA GLU A 59 5.48 22.80 20.35
C GLU A 59 4.30 21.83 20.20
N LEU A 60 4.58 20.56 19.92
CA LEU A 60 3.59 19.51 19.74
C LEU A 60 3.53 18.52 20.92
N ALA A 61 4.11 18.87 22.08
CA ALA A 61 4.17 17.97 23.24
C ALA A 61 2.83 17.87 24.00
N ASP A 62 1.91 18.80 23.78
CA ASP A 62 0.61 18.90 24.46
C ASP A 62 -0.53 18.14 23.74
N GLY A 63 -1.76 18.25 24.26
CA GLY A 63 -2.95 17.65 23.65
C GLY A 63 -3.29 18.24 22.27
N ARG A 64 -2.93 19.50 21.99
CA ARG A 64 -3.09 20.11 20.69
C ARG A 64 -2.13 19.48 19.69
N GLY A 65 -0.91 19.13 20.11
CA GLY A 65 0.06 18.41 19.31
C GLY A 65 -0.43 17.02 18.91
N LEU A 66 -1.18 16.33 19.80
CA LEU A 66 -1.80 15.05 19.43
C LEU A 66 -2.86 15.24 18.32
N ALA A 67 -3.74 16.22 18.48
CA ALA A 67 -4.76 16.55 17.48
C ALA A 67 -4.12 16.90 16.12
N PHE A 68 -3.05 17.71 16.14
CA PHE A 68 -2.28 18.03 14.96
C PHE A 68 -1.70 16.79 14.27
N ARG A 69 -1.03 15.89 15.02
CA ARG A 69 -0.46 14.65 14.46
C ARG A 69 -1.51 13.75 13.84
N VAL A 70 -2.68 13.60 14.48
CA VAL A 70 -3.79 12.82 13.93
C VAL A 70 -4.32 13.44 12.64
N THR A 71 -4.58 14.75 12.63
CA THR A 71 -5.03 15.46 11.43
C THR A 71 -4.00 15.37 10.31
N PHE A 72 -2.73 15.56 10.64
CA PHE A 72 -1.64 15.46 9.66
C PHE A 72 -1.53 14.05 9.06
N CYS A 73 -1.71 13.00 9.89
CA CYS A 73 -1.78 11.62 9.40
C CYS A 73 -2.93 11.41 8.40
N ILE A 74 -4.11 11.96 8.73
CA ILE A 74 -5.27 11.86 7.85
C ILE A 74 -5.02 12.59 6.53
N VAL A 75 -4.49 13.82 6.57
CA VAL A 75 -4.17 14.60 5.36
C VAL A 75 -3.11 13.89 4.52
N LEU A 76 -2.06 13.36 5.15
CA LEU A 76 -1.01 12.62 4.45
C LEU A 76 -1.56 11.34 3.79
N ALA A 77 -2.39 10.58 4.51
CA ALA A 77 -3.05 9.41 3.95
C ALA A 77 -4.02 9.78 2.81
N ALA A 78 -4.79 10.86 2.96
CA ALA A 78 -5.68 11.37 1.92
C ALA A 78 -4.91 11.75 0.66
N LEU A 79 -3.77 12.44 0.80
CA LEU A 79 -2.89 12.77 -0.33
C LEU A 79 -2.38 11.52 -1.05
N HIS A 80 -1.95 10.50 -0.30
CA HIS A 80 -1.53 9.23 -0.89
C HIS A 80 -2.69 8.54 -1.62
N VAL A 81 -3.88 8.50 -1.01
CA VAL A 81 -5.09 7.94 -1.63
C VAL A 81 -5.42 8.67 -2.93
N LEU A 82 -5.35 10.00 -2.92
CA LEU A 82 -5.61 10.86 -4.07
C LEU A 82 -4.64 10.53 -5.22
N LEU A 83 -3.35 10.53 -4.96
CA LEU A 83 -2.32 10.22 -5.96
C LEU A 83 -2.46 8.79 -6.50
N LEU A 84 -2.62 7.81 -5.61
CA LEU A 84 -2.72 6.41 -6.00
C LEU A 84 -4.04 6.08 -6.71
N SER A 85 -5.14 6.78 -6.40
CA SER A 85 -6.44 6.58 -7.07
C SER A 85 -6.43 7.01 -8.53
N LEU A 86 -5.66 8.04 -8.89
CA LEU A 86 -5.47 8.46 -10.28
C LEU A 86 -4.85 7.34 -11.15
N LEU A 87 -3.99 6.53 -10.54
CA LEU A 87 -3.26 5.44 -11.18
C LEU A 87 -3.91 4.07 -10.96
N ALA A 88 -5.10 4.03 -10.33
CA ALA A 88 -5.81 2.80 -9.95
C ALA A 88 -6.57 2.16 -11.11
N TRP A 89 -5.87 1.77 -12.17
CA TRP A 89 -6.42 1.03 -13.30
C TRP A 89 -6.01 -0.44 -13.25
N ARG A 90 -6.71 -1.28 -13.99
CA ARG A 90 -6.51 -2.74 -13.96
C ARG A 90 -5.06 -3.18 -14.22
N GLN A 91 -4.35 -2.48 -15.08
CA GLN A 91 -2.98 -2.82 -15.48
C GLN A 91 -1.92 -2.15 -14.60
N THR A 92 -2.20 -0.95 -14.08
CA THR A 92 -1.23 -0.11 -13.37
C THR A 92 -1.31 -0.23 -11.85
N LEU A 93 -2.45 -0.63 -11.28
CA LEU A 93 -2.66 -0.64 -9.83
C LEU A 93 -1.57 -1.41 -9.08
N LYS A 94 -1.38 -2.69 -9.40
CA LYS A 94 -0.40 -3.50 -8.66
C LYS A 94 1.04 -3.03 -8.84
N PRO A 95 1.53 -2.72 -10.06
CA PRO A 95 2.86 -2.15 -10.26
C PRO A 95 3.07 -0.84 -9.51
N VAL A 96 2.11 0.09 -9.58
CA VAL A 96 2.21 1.39 -8.91
C VAL A 96 2.23 1.23 -7.39
N LEU A 97 1.30 0.44 -6.83
CA LEU A 97 1.30 0.17 -5.39
C LEU A 97 2.59 -0.52 -4.93
N THR A 98 3.15 -1.42 -5.75
CA THR A 98 4.45 -2.06 -5.45
C THR A 98 5.58 -1.04 -5.44
N LEU A 99 5.61 -0.14 -6.41
CA LEU A 99 6.60 0.94 -6.46
C LEU A 99 6.54 1.80 -5.19
N PHE A 100 5.34 2.19 -4.76
CA PHE A 100 5.14 2.97 -3.53
C PHE A 100 5.58 2.19 -2.28
N LEU A 101 5.24 0.90 -2.21
CA LEU A 101 5.64 0.03 -1.09
C LEU A 101 7.16 -0.14 -0.99
N LEU A 102 7.89 -0.06 -2.10
CA LEU A 102 9.35 -0.16 -2.09
C LEU A 102 10.03 1.21 -1.90
N ALA A 103 9.53 2.24 -2.57
CA ALA A 103 10.12 3.59 -2.52
C ALA A 103 10.00 4.22 -1.12
N SER A 104 8.84 4.06 -0.45
CA SER A 104 8.60 4.67 0.85
C SER A 104 9.59 4.19 1.94
N PRO A 105 9.78 2.89 2.22
CA PRO A 105 10.75 2.45 3.21
C PRO A 105 12.20 2.70 2.77
N GLY A 106 12.49 2.70 1.46
CA GLY A 106 13.79 3.10 0.93
C GLY A 106 14.12 4.54 1.28
N GLY A 107 13.23 5.47 0.96
CA GLY A 107 13.38 6.88 1.32
C GLY A 107 13.49 7.09 2.83
N ALA A 108 12.63 6.44 3.61
CA ALA A 108 12.66 6.51 5.07
C ALA A 108 14.01 6.01 5.64
N TYR A 109 14.55 4.92 5.10
CA TYR A 109 15.85 4.41 5.51
C TYR A 109 16.97 5.43 5.28
N PHE A 110 17.02 6.04 4.09
CA PHE A 110 18.03 7.05 3.77
C PHE A 110 17.90 8.28 4.67
N MET A 111 16.68 8.75 4.92
CA MET A 111 16.44 9.87 5.83
C MET A 111 16.95 9.59 7.26
N ILE A 112 16.72 8.39 7.78
CA ILE A 112 17.18 7.99 9.14
C ILE A 112 18.69 7.77 9.16
N SER A 113 19.24 7.05 8.19
CA SER A 113 20.62 6.60 8.22
C SER A 113 21.63 7.71 7.92
N TYR A 114 21.25 8.67 7.10
CA TYR A 114 22.13 9.76 6.67
C TYR A 114 21.72 11.14 7.21
N GLY A 115 20.59 11.22 7.94
CA GLY A 115 20.10 12.48 8.49
C GLY A 115 19.73 13.52 7.43
N VAL A 116 19.42 13.07 6.19
CA VAL A 116 19.12 13.93 5.05
C VAL A 116 17.64 13.97 4.76
N VAL A 117 17.13 15.14 4.38
CA VAL A 117 15.79 15.28 3.82
C VAL A 117 15.89 15.03 2.32
N ILE A 118 14.95 14.24 1.77
CA ILE A 118 14.89 14.00 0.32
C ILE A 118 14.42 15.29 -0.35
N ASP A 119 15.37 16.09 -0.78
CA ASP A 119 15.17 17.31 -1.55
C ASP A 119 15.61 17.12 -3.02
N ARG A 120 15.59 18.22 -3.78
CA ARG A 120 16.00 18.22 -5.18
C ARG A 120 17.46 17.79 -5.36
N SER A 121 18.35 18.20 -4.47
CA SER A 121 19.77 17.90 -4.54
C SER A 121 20.02 16.42 -4.29
N MET A 122 19.34 15.84 -3.30
CA MET A 122 19.39 14.41 -3.02
C MET A 122 18.85 13.57 -4.19
N MET A 123 17.75 14.00 -4.82
CA MET A 123 17.23 13.30 -6.01
C MET A 123 18.22 13.34 -7.18
N LEU A 124 18.90 14.46 -7.39
CA LEU A 124 19.95 14.54 -8.41
C LEU A 124 21.14 13.62 -8.09
N ASN A 125 21.57 13.58 -6.83
CA ASN A 125 22.62 12.66 -6.40
C ASN A 125 22.25 11.21 -6.66
N VAL A 126 21.01 10.79 -6.32
CA VAL A 126 20.51 9.44 -6.60
C VAL A 126 20.54 9.11 -8.11
N LEU A 127 20.19 10.07 -8.97
CA LEU A 127 20.22 9.90 -10.42
C LEU A 127 21.64 9.85 -11.00
N LEU A 128 22.59 10.50 -10.34
CA LEU A 128 24.00 10.57 -10.76
C LEU A 128 24.86 9.48 -10.10
N THR A 129 24.35 8.77 -9.09
CA THR A 129 25.03 7.67 -8.38
C THR A 129 25.40 6.56 -9.36
N ASP A 130 26.66 6.20 -9.42
CA ASP A 130 27.12 5.09 -10.25
C ASP A 130 26.89 3.72 -9.59
N GLY A 131 27.15 2.65 -10.34
CA GLY A 131 26.90 1.28 -9.86
C GLY A 131 27.83 0.82 -8.73
N ALA A 132 29.00 1.42 -8.56
CA ALA A 132 29.93 1.12 -7.47
C ALA A 132 29.44 1.79 -6.18
N GLU A 133 29.13 3.06 -6.26
CA GLU A 133 28.58 3.87 -5.17
C GLU A 133 27.23 3.32 -4.68
N ALA A 134 26.36 2.90 -5.61
CA ALA A 134 25.09 2.25 -5.29
C ALA A 134 25.27 0.97 -4.47
N ARG A 135 26.32 0.19 -4.71
CA ARG A 135 26.61 -1.03 -3.94
C ARG A 135 27.03 -0.74 -2.52
N GLU A 136 27.78 0.32 -2.28
CA GLU A 136 28.19 0.75 -0.93
C GLU A 136 27.00 1.19 -0.08
N LEU A 137 25.95 1.72 -0.73
CA LEU A 137 24.69 2.09 -0.07
C LEU A 137 23.82 0.87 0.31
N LEU A 138 24.07 -0.31 -0.30
CA LEU A 138 23.34 -1.55 -0.03
C LEU A 138 23.82 -2.20 1.28
N SER A 139 23.28 -1.72 2.39
CA SER A 139 23.53 -2.31 3.71
C SER A 139 22.51 -3.43 4.01
N LEU A 140 22.89 -4.37 4.90
CA LEU A 140 21.98 -5.40 5.39
C LEU A 140 20.73 -4.78 6.06
N ARG A 141 20.88 -3.63 6.71
CA ARG A 141 19.78 -2.88 7.33
C ARG A 141 18.80 -2.35 6.29
N LEU A 142 19.30 -1.80 5.18
CA LEU A 142 18.46 -1.35 4.06
C LEU A 142 17.69 -2.53 3.47
N LEU A 143 18.38 -3.66 3.22
CA LEU A 143 17.75 -4.87 2.68
C LEU A 143 16.67 -5.42 3.62
N ALA A 144 16.92 -5.42 4.93
CA ALA A 144 15.92 -5.82 5.93
C ALA A 144 14.71 -4.87 5.93
N ALA A 145 14.93 -3.56 5.92
CA ALA A 145 13.86 -2.56 5.87
C ALA A 145 13.01 -2.70 4.60
N LEU A 146 13.65 -2.78 3.43
CA LEU A 146 12.96 -3.00 2.15
C LEU A 146 12.19 -4.32 2.12
N THR A 147 12.77 -5.40 2.67
CA THR A 147 12.11 -6.70 2.71
C THR A 147 10.87 -6.65 3.60
N VAL A 148 10.99 -6.18 4.82
CA VAL A 148 9.89 -6.20 5.80
C VAL A 148 8.80 -5.18 5.45
N LEU A 149 9.19 -3.95 5.12
CA LEU A 149 8.23 -2.85 4.91
C LEU A 149 7.76 -2.71 3.45
N GLY A 150 8.50 -3.26 2.50
CA GLY A 150 8.21 -3.15 1.07
C GLY A 150 7.85 -4.49 0.44
N VAL A 151 8.80 -5.44 0.38
CA VAL A 151 8.64 -6.71 -0.37
C VAL A 151 7.54 -7.60 0.22
N LEU A 152 7.47 -7.75 1.54
CA LEU A 152 6.43 -8.57 2.17
C LEU A 152 5.02 -8.01 1.92
N PRO A 153 4.72 -6.72 2.15
CA PRO A 153 3.42 -6.15 1.79
C PRO A 153 3.12 -6.26 0.28
N ALA A 154 4.12 -6.03 -0.58
CA ALA A 154 3.97 -6.22 -2.01
C ALA A 154 3.63 -7.67 -2.38
N ALA A 155 4.28 -8.66 -1.78
CA ALA A 155 3.97 -10.07 -1.98
C ALA A 155 2.53 -10.42 -1.56
N VAL A 156 2.06 -9.86 -0.44
CA VAL A 156 0.66 -9.99 -0.01
C VAL A 156 -0.28 -9.36 -1.04
N LEU A 157 0.03 -8.16 -1.53
CA LEU A 157 -0.73 -7.48 -2.58
C LEU A 157 -0.83 -8.34 -3.85
N TRP A 158 0.29 -8.93 -4.30
CA TRP A 158 0.29 -9.76 -5.51
C TRP A 158 -0.47 -11.07 -5.35
N ARG A 159 -0.48 -11.66 -4.17
CA ARG A 159 -1.29 -12.86 -3.83
C ARG A 159 -2.77 -12.53 -3.67
N THR A 160 -3.12 -11.28 -3.40
CA THR A 160 -4.51 -10.85 -3.22
C THR A 160 -5.21 -10.73 -4.58
N ARG A 161 -6.41 -11.29 -4.67
CA ARG A 161 -7.27 -11.14 -5.84
C ARG A 161 -8.05 -9.83 -5.74
N ILE A 162 -7.97 -9.01 -6.77
CA ILE A 162 -8.68 -7.73 -6.86
C ILE A 162 -9.95 -7.95 -7.67
N ALA A 163 -11.10 -7.57 -7.09
CA ALA A 163 -12.39 -7.60 -7.75
C ALA A 163 -12.53 -6.35 -8.62
N TRP A 164 -12.38 -6.50 -9.93
CA TRP A 164 -12.49 -5.39 -10.87
C TRP A 164 -13.95 -5.11 -11.22
N PRO A 165 -14.50 -3.93 -10.87
CA PRO A 165 -15.80 -3.49 -11.35
C PRO A 165 -15.74 -3.15 -12.85
N SER A 166 -16.91 -2.92 -13.47
CA SER A 166 -16.95 -2.37 -14.84
C SER A 166 -16.24 -1.02 -14.91
N ALA A 167 -15.68 -0.67 -16.08
CA ALA A 167 -14.90 0.56 -16.27
C ALA A 167 -15.64 1.83 -15.79
N ALA A 168 -16.94 1.92 -16.10
CA ALA A 168 -17.78 3.06 -15.67
C ALA A 168 -17.92 3.11 -14.13
N ARG A 169 -18.07 1.96 -13.47
CA ARG A 169 -18.14 1.89 -12.01
C ARG A 169 -16.79 2.22 -11.36
N GLN A 170 -15.69 1.76 -11.96
CA GLN A 170 -14.34 2.08 -11.53
C GLN A 170 -14.08 3.60 -11.59
N LEU A 171 -14.40 4.23 -12.73
CA LEU A 171 -14.25 5.67 -12.89
C LEU A 171 -15.05 6.45 -11.84
N ARG A 172 -16.33 6.06 -11.62
CA ARG A 172 -17.16 6.69 -10.58
C ARG A 172 -16.58 6.49 -9.17
N GLN A 173 -16.08 5.30 -8.84
CA GLN A 173 -15.45 5.03 -7.55
C GLN A 173 -14.17 5.86 -7.37
N ASN A 174 -13.31 5.94 -8.39
CA ASN A 174 -12.10 6.76 -8.33
C ASN A 174 -12.46 8.25 -8.16
N ALA A 175 -13.48 8.75 -8.86
CA ALA A 175 -13.96 10.13 -8.71
C ALA A 175 -14.49 10.40 -7.30
N ILE A 176 -15.29 9.49 -6.71
CA ILE A 176 -15.79 9.62 -5.34
C ILE A 176 -14.63 9.64 -4.34
N VAL A 177 -13.67 8.72 -4.47
CA VAL A 177 -12.49 8.64 -3.61
C VAL A 177 -11.64 9.91 -3.73
N PHE A 178 -11.47 10.42 -4.96
CA PHE A 178 -10.76 11.67 -5.22
C PHE A 178 -11.44 12.85 -4.52
N VAL A 179 -12.74 13.04 -4.70
CA VAL A 179 -13.50 14.13 -4.07
C VAL A 179 -13.47 13.99 -2.53
N ALA A 180 -13.68 12.78 -2.00
CA ALA A 180 -13.65 12.56 -0.55
C ALA A 180 -12.26 12.78 0.07
N ALA A 181 -11.17 12.55 -0.68
CA ALA A 181 -9.81 12.81 -0.22
C ALA A 181 -9.39 14.27 -0.37
N SER A 182 -10.13 15.07 -1.15
CA SER A 182 -9.86 16.50 -1.39
C SER A 182 -10.67 17.42 -0.47
N ALA A 183 -11.69 16.90 0.23
CA ALA A 183 -12.57 17.62 1.15
C ALA A 183 -11.99 17.69 2.56
#